data_ac31120d359ec5710f44f09f3d51d326
#
_entry.id   ac31120d359ec5710f44f09f3d51d326
#
_cell.length_a   1.000
_cell.length_b   1.000
_cell.length_c   1.000
_cell.angle_alpha   90.00
_cell.angle_beta   90.00
_cell.angle_gamma   90.00
#
_symmetry.space_group_name_H-M   'P 1'
#
loop_
_entity.id
_entity.type
_entity.pdbx_description
1 polymer ?
#
loop_
_entity_poly.entity_id
_entity_poly.type
_entity_poly.pdbx_seq_one_letter_code
_entity_poly.pdbx_strand_id
1 'polypeptide(L)'
;DSDLTIGDFSGVGIDCNVGGSVTIGDHVMMGPECVLLSHNHRFDRLDIPMCQQGFSEEQPIHIGNDVWIGTRAIILPGVTVGDHSVVGAGAVVTKDVPPYAVVGGVPAKILKMRNAQS
;
A
#
# COMPACT_ATOMS: atom_id res chain seq x y z
N ASP A 1 -8.62 -8.25 -13.55
CA ASP A 1 -9.69 -7.38 -13.07
C ASP A 1 -9.33 -6.76 -11.74
N SER A 2 -9.62 -5.48 -11.63
CA SER A 2 -9.42 -4.76 -10.38
C SER A 2 -10.67 -4.83 -9.52
N ASP A 3 -10.48 -5.02 -8.23
CA ASP A 3 -11.54 -4.94 -7.23
C ASP A 3 -11.19 -3.80 -6.28
N LEU A 4 -11.41 -2.58 -6.76
CA LEU A 4 -11.04 -1.37 -6.02
C LEU A 4 -12.28 -0.74 -5.41
N THR A 5 -12.23 -0.55 -4.09
CA THR A 5 -13.25 0.19 -3.34
C THR A 5 -12.59 1.42 -2.74
N ILE A 6 -13.18 2.57 -2.95
CA ILE A 6 -12.68 3.84 -2.41
C ILE A 6 -13.80 4.51 -1.63
N GLY A 7 -13.49 4.90 -0.40
CA GLY A 7 -14.45 5.60 0.47
C GLY A 7 -14.64 7.08 0.11
N ASP A 8 -15.41 7.76 0.96
CA ASP A 8 -15.79 9.15 0.75
C ASP A 8 -14.62 10.10 1.04
N PHE A 9 -14.56 11.18 0.25
CA PHE A 9 -13.54 12.24 0.41
C PHE A 9 -12.11 11.74 0.26
N SER A 10 -11.93 10.60 -0.39
CA SER A 10 -10.61 10.04 -0.68
C SER A 10 -10.21 10.34 -2.12
N GLY A 11 -8.91 10.49 -2.34
CA GLY A 11 -8.38 10.75 -3.67
C GLY A 11 -7.14 9.91 -3.96
N VAL A 12 -7.07 9.39 -5.17
CA VAL A 12 -5.91 8.71 -5.72
C VAL A 12 -5.16 9.68 -6.61
N GLY A 13 -3.88 9.88 -6.35
CA GLY A 13 -3.07 10.82 -7.10
C GLY A 13 -2.91 10.42 -8.57
N ILE A 14 -2.41 11.38 -9.35
CA ILE A 14 -2.18 11.16 -10.78
C ILE A 14 -1.12 10.07 -11.00
N ASP A 15 -1.29 9.28 -12.05
CA ASP A 15 -0.37 8.22 -12.45
C ASP A 15 -0.13 7.15 -11.37
N CYS A 16 -1.07 6.97 -10.45
CA CYS A 16 -1.00 5.86 -9.52
C CYS A 16 -1.40 4.55 -10.19
N ASN A 17 -0.73 3.48 -9.81
CA ASN A 17 -1.06 2.14 -10.25
C ASN A 17 -1.68 1.37 -9.09
N VAL A 18 -2.99 1.23 -9.12
CA VAL A 18 -3.74 0.51 -8.08
C VAL A 18 -4.41 -0.68 -8.75
N GLY A 19 -3.90 -1.87 -8.47
CA GLY A 19 -4.35 -3.08 -9.14
C GLY A 19 -4.64 -4.22 -8.19
N GLY A 20 -5.57 -5.10 -8.61
CA GLY A 20 -6.01 -6.22 -7.81
C GLY A 20 -7.05 -5.82 -6.78
N SER A 21 -7.03 -6.45 -5.63
CA SER A 21 -8.00 -6.25 -4.55
C SER A 21 -7.49 -5.22 -3.56
N VAL A 22 -8.01 -3.99 -3.65
CA VAL A 22 -7.58 -2.87 -2.80
C VAL A 22 -8.80 -2.16 -2.25
N THR A 23 -8.83 -1.97 -0.94
CA THR A 23 -9.86 -1.21 -0.24
C THR A 23 -9.23 0.04 0.37
N ILE A 24 -9.79 1.21 0.04
CA ILE A 24 -9.34 2.50 0.55
C ILE A 24 -10.49 3.11 1.34
N GLY A 25 -10.22 3.49 2.58
CA GLY A 25 -11.22 4.09 3.45
C GLY A 25 -11.57 5.53 3.10
N ASP A 26 -12.12 6.25 4.07
CA ASP A 26 -12.53 7.64 3.92
C ASP A 26 -11.40 8.61 4.23
N HIS A 27 -11.42 9.78 3.62
CA HIS A 27 -10.47 10.87 3.88
C HIS A 27 -9.00 10.48 3.62
N VAL A 28 -8.76 9.62 2.65
CA VAL A 28 -7.39 9.21 2.28
C VAL A 28 -6.84 10.16 1.23
N MET A 29 -5.64 10.66 1.48
CA MET A 29 -4.87 11.44 0.49
C MET A 29 -3.73 10.58 -0.02
N MET A 30 -3.65 10.45 -1.34
CA MET A 30 -2.58 9.69 -1.98
C MET A 30 -1.87 10.60 -2.99
N GLY A 31 -0.57 10.77 -2.82
CA GLY A 31 0.26 11.51 -3.76
C GLY A 31 0.37 10.80 -5.10
N PRO A 32 1.00 11.46 -6.09
CA PRO A 32 1.16 10.87 -7.42
C PRO A 32 2.12 9.69 -7.45
N GLU A 33 1.97 8.86 -8.46
CA GLU A 33 2.88 7.77 -8.82
C GLU A 33 3.05 6.71 -7.74
N CYS A 34 2.04 6.54 -6.89
CA CYS A 34 2.03 5.44 -5.91
C CYS A 34 1.67 4.12 -6.59
N VAL A 35 2.14 3.02 -6.00
CA VAL A 35 1.87 1.67 -6.51
C VAL A 35 1.29 0.82 -5.38
N LEU A 36 0.08 0.32 -5.58
CA LEU A 36 -0.61 -0.59 -4.67
C LEU A 36 -1.05 -1.80 -5.48
N LEU A 37 -0.36 -2.91 -5.33
CA LEU A 37 -0.66 -4.13 -6.07
C LEU A 37 -0.84 -5.28 -5.10
N SER A 38 -1.94 -6.03 -5.24
CA SER A 38 -2.32 -7.08 -4.31
C SER A 38 -1.80 -8.47 -4.69
N HIS A 39 -1.02 -8.57 -5.76
CA HIS A 39 -0.41 -9.84 -6.18
C HIS A 39 0.90 -9.59 -6.89
N ASN A 40 1.70 -10.64 -6.99
CA ASN A 40 2.99 -10.65 -7.70
C ASN A 40 3.03 -11.81 -8.69
N HIS A 41 4.06 -11.84 -9.52
CA HIS A 41 4.37 -13.02 -10.31
C HIS A 41 4.89 -14.14 -9.42
N ARG A 42 4.58 -15.38 -9.78
CA ARG A 42 5.16 -16.53 -9.12
C ARG A 42 6.61 -16.75 -9.60
N PHE A 43 7.46 -17.14 -8.68
CA PHE A 43 8.89 -17.37 -8.97
C PHE A 43 9.45 -18.58 -8.21
N ASP A 44 8.57 -19.40 -7.65
CA ASP A 44 8.97 -20.55 -6.81
C ASP A 44 9.51 -21.74 -7.61
N ARG A 45 9.19 -21.85 -8.88
CA ARG A 45 9.70 -22.91 -9.74
C ARG A 45 11.02 -22.46 -10.39
N LEU A 46 11.98 -23.39 -10.40
CA LEU A 46 13.30 -23.15 -11.00
C LEU A 46 13.43 -23.76 -12.41
N ASP A 47 12.42 -24.52 -12.83
CA ASP A 47 12.46 -25.32 -14.07
C ASP A 47 11.80 -24.62 -15.26
N ILE A 48 11.07 -23.55 -15.03
CA ILE A 48 10.46 -22.74 -16.09
C ILE A 48 10.70 -21.25 -15.82
N PRO A 49 10.68 -20.40 -16.87
CA PRO A 49 10.82 -18.96 -16.69
C PRO A 49 9.73 -18.39 -15.80
N MET A 50 10.05 -17.37 -15.00
CA MET A 50 9.09 -16.73 -14.10
C MET A 50 7.88 -16.17 -14.83
N CYS A 51 8.07 -15.64 -16.04
CA CYS A 51 6.96 -15.10 -16.85
C CYS A 51 5.96 -16.17 -17.29
N GLN A 52 6.29 -17.44 -17.14
CA GLN A 52 5.40 -18.55 -17.48
C GLN A 52 4.77 -19.21 -16.26
N GLN A 53 5.05 -18.72 -15.06
CA GLN A 53 4.56 -19.32 -13.81
C GLN A 53 3.23 -18.73 -13.34
N GLY A 54 2.74 -17.69 -13.99
CA GLY A 54 1.52 -17.03 -13.60
C GLY A 54 1.70 -16.09 -12.39
N PHE A 55 0.59 -15.75 -11.77
CA PHE A 55 0.56 -14.83 -10.64
C PHE A 55 0.40 -15.57 -9.33
N SER A 56 0.88 -14.97 -8.25
CA SER A 56 0.57 -15.43 -6.89
C SER A 56 -0.91 -15.23 -6.60
N GLU A 57 -1.41 -15.85 -5.53
CA GLU A 57 -2.75 -15.54 -5.03
C GLU A 57 -2.84 -14.06 -4.66
N GLU A 58 -4.03 -13.50 -4.84
CA GLU A 58 -4.27 -12.14 -4.38
C GLU A 58 -4.20 -12.05 -2.86
N GLN A 59 -3.50 -11.05 -2.39
CA GLN A 59 -3.42 -10.70 -0.97
C GLN A 59 -3.95 -9.28 -0.85
N PRO A 60 -5.22 -9.13 -0.45
CA PRO A 60 -5.85 -7.82 -0.44
C PRO A 60 -5.09 -6.77 0.36
N ILE A 61 -5.08 -5.55 -0.14
CA ILE A 61 -4.52 -4.40 0.54
C ILE A 61 -5.67 -3.60 1.14
N HIS A 62 -5.55 -3.21 2.41
CA HIS A 62 -6.52 -2.38 3.09
C HIS A 62 -5.87 -1.09 3.58
N ILE A 63 -6.36 0.03 3.09
CA ILE A 63 -5.96 1.35 3.55
C ILE A 63 -7.10 1.87 4.43
N GLY A 64 -6.79 2.20 5.67
CA GLY A 64 -7.77 2.69 6.63
C GLY A 64 -8.27 4.09 6.32
N ASN A 65 -8.89 4.71 7.32
CA ASN A 65 -9.43 6.07 7.19
C ASN A 65 -8.38 7.11 7.58
N ASP A 66 -8.46 8.29 6.97
CA ASP A 66 -7.57 9.40 7.28
C ASP A 66 -6.10 9.00 7.20
N VAL A 67 -5.72 8.43 6.06
CA VAL A 67 -4.34 8.01 5.77
C VAL A 67 -3.75 8.94 4.72
N TRP A 68 -2.52 9.33 4.92
CA TRP A 68 -1.76 10.08 3.90
C TRP A 68 -0.65 9.19 3.36
N ILE A 69 -0.70 8.93 2.05
CA ILE A 69 0.32 8.16 1.35
C ILE A 69 1.10 9.12 0.47
N GLY A 70 2.38 9.29 0.79
CA GLY A 70 3.26 10.21 0.07
C GLY A 70 3.57 9.74 -1.34
N THR A 71 4.07 10.68 -2.14
CA THR A 71 4.38 10.45 -3.55
C THR A 71 5.32 9.25 -3.74
N ARG A 72 5.06 8.45 -4.75
CA ARG A 72 5.87 7.27 -5.13
C ARG A 72 6.02 6.20 -4.07
N ALA A 73 5.14 6.19 -3.07
CA ALA A 73 5.13 5.08 -2.12
C ALA A 73 4.66 3.80 -2.79
N ILE A 74 5.16 2.68 -2.31
CA ILE A 74 4.78 1.36 -2.80
C ILE A 74 4.23 0.56 -1.62
N ILE A 75 3.01 0.05 -1.78
CA ILE A 75 2.37 -0.80 -0.77
C ILE A 75 2.34 -2.22 -1.34
N LEU A 76 2.95 -3.16 -0.62
CA LEU A 76 3.06 -4.54 -1.08
C LEU A 76 1.80 -5.35 -0.78
N PRO A 77 1.63 -6.49 -1.48
CA PRO A 77 0.45 -7.34 -1.28
C PRO A 77 0.22 -7.71 0.17
N GLY A 78 -1.04 -7.72 0.60
CA GLY A 78 -1.45 -8.16 1.92
C GLY A 78 -1.27 -7.14 3.04
N VAL A 79 -0.75 -5.96 2.75
CA VAL A 79 -0.50 -4.94 3.78
C VAL A 79 -1.80 -4.25 4.18
N THR A 80 -1.99 -4.07 5.48
CA THR A 80 -3.03 -3.20 6.05
C THR A 80 -2.36 -1.95 6.59
N VAL A 81 -2.84 -0.79 6.14
CA VAL A 81 -2.38 0.50 6.63
C VAL A 81 -3.45 1.04 7.57
N GLY A 82 -3.08 1.16 8.84
CA GLY A 82 -4.03 1.54 9.90
C GLY A 82 -4.52 2.97 9.79
N ASP A 83 -5.65 3.24 10.45
CA ASP A 83 -6.27 4.56 10.43
C ASP A 83 -5.31 5.64 10.96
N HIS A 84 -5.42 6.84 10.43
CA HIS A 84 -4.70 8.02 10.88
C HIS A 84 -3.18 7.92 10.72
N SER A 85 -2.71 7.03 9.86
CA SER A 85 -1.28 6.84 9.64
C SER A 85 -0.77 7.64 8.45
N VAL A 86 0.55 7.75 8.37
CA VAL A 86 1.24 8.45 7.28
C VAL A 86 2.30 7.54 6.70
N VAL A 87 2.28 7.37 5.39
CA VAL A 87 3.32 6.67 4.64
C VAL A 87 4.16 7.72 3.92
N GLY A 88 5.44 7.79 4.25
CA GLY A 88 6.34 8.78 3.67
C GLY A 88 6.57 8.60 2.18
N ALA A 89 6.96 9.68 1.50
CA ALA A 89 7.25 9.63 0.08
C ALA A 89 8.37 8.62 -0.22
N GLY A 90 8.20 7.85 -1.27
CA GLY A 90 9.20 6.85 -1.70
C GLY A 90 9.31 5.62 -0.80
N ALA A 91 8.49 5.50 0.23
CA ALA A 91 8.54 4.35 1.12
C ALA A 91 8.09 3.07 0.41
N VAL A 92 8.68 1.94 0.80
CA VAL A 92 8.21 0.62 0.37
C VAL A 92 7.68 -0.11 1.60
N VAL A 93 6.36 -0.21 1.69
CA VAL A 93 5.67 -0.76 2.86
C VAL A 93 5.54 -2.26 2.69
N THR A 94 6.25 -3.01 3.51
CA THR A 94 6.33 -4.47 3.42
C THR A 94 5.56 -5.18 4.54
N LYS A 95 5.14 -4.44 5.56
CA LYS A 95 4.41 -4.96 6.73
C LYS A 95 3.29 -4.03 7.09
N ASP A 96 2.33 -4.53 7.86
CA ASP A 96 1.21 -3.73 8.33
C ASP A 96 1.70 -2.49 9.07
N VAL A 97 0.98 -1.41 8.86
CA VAL A 97 1.25 -0.12 9.51
C VAL A 97 0.22 0.08 10.61
N PRO A 98 0.64 0.20 11.88
CA PRO A 98 -0.32 0.41 12.96
C PRO A 98 -0.99 1.77 12.85
N PRO A 99 -2.20 1.91 13.42
CA PRO A 99 -2.86 3.22 13.46
C PRO A 99 -1.96 4.30 14.08
N TYR A 100 -2.05 5.51 13.56
CA TYR A 100 -1.29 6.69 14.01
C TYR A 100 0.20 6.64 13.77
N ALA A 101 0.73 5.59 13.11
CA ALA A 101 2.15 5.51 12.81
C ALA A 101 2.52 6.39 11.61
N VAL A 102 3.70 6.96 11.68
CA VAL A 102 4.37 7.58 10.54
C VAL A 102 5.51 6.65 10.14
N VAL A 103 5.43 6.10 8.94
CA VAL A 103 6.43 5.16 8.42
C VAL A 103 7.15 5.73 7.22
N GLY A 104 8.38 5.31 7.00
CA GLY A 104 9.16 5.73 5.85
C GLY A 104 10.37 4.86 5.61
N GLY A 105 10.95 4.99 4.44
CA GLY A 105 12.16 4.25 4.05
C GLY A 105 11.89 3.00 3.25
N VAL A 106 12.95 2.28 2.91
CA VAL A 106 12.94 1.06 2.10
C VAL A 106 13.82 0.01 2.80
N PRO A 107 13.23 -1.01 3.44
CA PRO A 107 11.82 -1.18 3.76
C PRO A 107 11.33 -0.13 4.77
N ALA A 108 10.06 0.19 4.72
CA ALA A 108 9.49 1.20 5.60
C ALA A 108 9.56 0.77 7.07
N LYS A 109 9.90 1.70 7.91
CA LYS A 109 10.00 1.53 9.37
C LYS A 109 9.19 2.62 10.05
N ILE A 110 8.73 2.35 11.27
CA ILE A 110 8.06 3.36 12.07
C ILE A 110 9.08 4.42 12.48
N LEU A 111 8.82 5.67 12.07
CA LEU A 111 9.65 6.82 12.41
C LEU A 111 9.17 7.48 13.69
N LYS A 112 7.86 7.54 13.87
CA LYS A 112 7.23 8.06 15.08
C LYS A 112 5.76 7.69 15.11
N MET A 113 5.12 7.92 16.23
CA MET A 113 3.67 7.79 16.39
C MET A 113 3.06 9.19 16.51
N ARG A 114 2.00 9.45 15.73
CA ARG A 114 1.32 10.76 15.73
C ARG A 114 0.71 11.09 17.07
N ASN A 115 0.26 10.07 17.79
CA ASN A 115 -0.43 10.22 19.07
C ASN A 115 0.50 10.11 20.28
N ALA A 116 1.80 9.99 20.05
CA ALA A 116 2.77 9.97 21.13
C ALA A 116 3.06 11.40 21.61
N GLN A 117 3.16 11.58 22.92
CA GLN A 117 3.63 12.84 23.48
C GLN A 117 5.16 12.83 23.48
N SER A 118 5.73 13.90 22.97
CA SER A 118 7.17 14.08 22.94
C SER A 118 7.66 14.71 24.25
#